data_0d2c5636ad271adf3255a9948bcedbe7
#
_entry.id   0d2c5636ad271adf3255a9948bcedbe7
#
_cell.length_a   1.000
_cell.length_b   1.000
_cell.length_c   1.000
_cell.angle_alpha   90.00
_cell.angle_beta   90.00
_cell.angle_gamma   90.00
#
_symmetry.space_group_name_H-M   'P 1'
#
loop_
_entity.id
_entity.type
_entity.pdbx_description
1 polymer ?
#
loop_
_entity_poly.entity_id
_entity_poly.type
_entity_poly.pdbx_seq_one_letter_code
_entity_poly.pdbx_strand_id
1 'polypeptide(L)'
;MSFPTLLFPSEIASAVELRETTKGMEIWDPIRKKWLIAVPEEWVRQHCITYLEALGFHKSNMNTEAGVQTVFKQKRTDIVAGKGGKPIILVECKAPSVKLSQTTFNQAFNYNQSVKAPYLWLTNGLQHLYWDCTKNAQCAALPLAESV
;
A
#
# COMPACT_ATOMS: atom_id res chain seq x y z
N MET A 1 -14.06 18.32 -5.11
CA MET A 1 -12.65 18.13 -4.75
C MET A 1 -12.03 17.16 -5.72
N SER A 2 -10.98 17.54 -6.36
CA SER A 2 -10.26 16.66 -7.29
C SER A 2 -9.05 16.06 -6.56
N PHE A 3 -8.78 14.80 -6.86
CA PHE A 3 -7.61 14.12 -6.35
C PHE A 3 -6.48 14.20 -7.38
N PRO A 4 -5.22 14.29 -6.95
CA PRO A 4 -4.13 14.32 -7.91
C PRO A 4 -4.04 13.00 -8.68
N THR A 5 -3.62 13.09 -9.94
CA THR A 5 -3.28 11.90 -10.71
C THR A 5 -1.98 11.31 -10.14
N LEU A 6 -2.03 10.04 -9.80
CA LEU A 6 -0.87 9.36 -9.23
C LEU A 6 -0.04 8.67 -10.31
N LEU A 7 1.20 8.33 -9.97
CA LEU A 7 2.12 7.66 -10.88
C LEU A 7 1.84 6.16 -10.90
N PHE A 8 0.79 5.79 -11.60
CA PHE A 8 0.36 4.40 -11.82
C PHE A 8 -0.15 4.29 -13.25
N PRO A 9 -0.16 3.07 -13.83
CA PRO A 9 -0.84 2.85 -15.10
C PRO A 9 -2.30 3.29 -15.02
N SER A 10 -2.84 3.83 -16.13
CA SER A 10 -4.19 4.41 -16.14
C SER A 10 -5.28 3.41 -15.75
N GLU A 11 -5.13 2.13 -16.07
CA GLU A 11 -6.06 1.08 -15.70
C GLU A 11 -6.16 0.88 -14.19
N ILE A 12 -5.08 1.20 -13.46
CA ILE A 12 -5.09 1.12 -12.00
C ILE A 12 -6.00 2.23 -11.43
N ALA A 13 -5.79 3.45 -11.88
CA ALA A 13 -6.59 4.59 -11.42
C ALA A 13 -8.07 4.40 -11.73
N SER A 14 -8.40 3.88 -12.92
CA SER A 14 -9.79 3.68 -13.33
C SER A 14 -10.52 2.61 -12.51
N ALA A 15 -9.79 1.69 -11.89
CA ALA A 15 -10.37 0.63 -11.08
C ALA A 15 -10.68 1.07 -9.65
N VAL A 16 -10.17 2.23 -9.23
CA VAL A 16 -10.45 2.77 -7.89
C VAL A 16 -11.83 3.43 -7.88
N GLU A 17 -12.70 2.97 -7.00
CA GLU A 17 -14.08 3.44 -6.96
C GLU A 17 -14.27 4.58 -5.97
N LEU A 18 -14.86 5.66 -6.47
CA LEU A 18 -15.23 6.84 -5.68
C LEU A 18 -16.72 7.04 -5.76
N ARG A 19 -17.30 7.62 -4.71
CA ARG A 19 -18.66 8.14 -4.75
C ARG A 19 -18.77 9.43 -3.97
N GLU A 20 -19.67 10.28 -4.41
CA GLU A 20 -19.97 11.53 -3.72
C GLU A 20 -21.19 11.34 -2.82
N THR A 21 -21.10 11.82 -1.59
CA THR A 21 -22.21 11.78 -0.63
C THR A 21 -22.46 13.19 -0.09
N THR A 22 -23.56 13.37 0.63
CA THR A 22 -23.85 14.64 1.31
C THR A 22 -22.78 15.03 2.33
N LYS A 23 -21.97 14.07 2.77
CA LYS A 23 -20.90 14.27 3.74
C LYS A 23 -19.50 14.38 3.09
N GLY A 24 -19.44 14.32 1.74
CA GLY A 24 -18.20 14.42 1.00
C GLY A 24 -17.90 13.17 0.17
N MET A 25 -16.66 13.08 -0.31
CA MET A 25 -16.23 11.97 -1.14
C MET A 25 -15.87 10.75 -0.30
N GLU A 26 -16.29 9.58 -0.79
CA GLU A 26 -15.93 8.30 -0.21
C GLU A 26 -15.23 7.43 -1.24
N ILE A 27 -14.37 6.54 -0.76
CA ILE A 27 -13.60 5.61 -1.56
C ILE A 27 -13.89 4.18 -1.09
N TRP A 28 -14.08 3.27 -2.06
CA TRP A 28 -14.36 1.87 -1.75
C TRP A 28 -13.07 1.14 -1.37
N ASP A 29 -13.13 0.42 -0.23
CA ASP A 29 -12.06 -0.46 0.20
C ASP A 29 -12.48 -1.92 -0.04
N PRO A 30 -11.93 -2.61 -1.05
CA PRO A 30 -12.35 -3.98 -1.36
C PRO A 30 -11.88 -5.01 -0.34
N ILE A 31 -10.93 -4.68 0.50
CA ILE A 31 -10.43 -5.58 1.54
C ILE A 31 -11.36 -5.54 2.75
N ARG A 32 -11.69 -4.35 3.23
CA ARG A 32 -12.63 -4.15 4.35
C ARG A 32 -14.08 -4.23 3.91
N LYS A 33 -14.33 -4.18 2.61
CA LYS A 33 -15.67 -4.21 1.99
C LYS A 33 -16.57 -3.12 2.55
N LYS A 34 -16.06 -1.91 2.55
CA LYS A 34 -16.81 -0.74 3.00
C LYS A 34 -16.32 0.53 2.34
N TRP A 35 -17.16 1.54 2.38
CA TRP A 35 -16.81 2.88 1.94
C TRP A 35 -16.11 3.62 3.07
N LEU A 36 -14.99 4.26 2.73
CA LEU A 36 -14.19 5.05 3.67
C LEU A 36 -14.20 6.50 3.22
N ILE A 37 -13.94 7.42 4.14
CA ILE A 37 -13.72 8.81 3.78
C ILE A 37 -12.51 8.87 2.87
N ALA A 38 -12.65 9.56 1.72
CA ALA A 38 -11.60 9.62 0.71
C ALA A 38 -10.55 10.69 1.08
N VAL A 39 -9.75 10.38 2.11
CA VAL A 39 -8.61 11.23 2.46
C VAL A 39 -7.45 10.95 1.50
N PRO A 40 -6.49 11.88 1.33
CA PRO A 40 -5.40 11.70 0.37
C PRO A 40 -4.60 10.41 0.55
N GLU A 41 -4.37 9.97 1.77
CA GLU A 41 -3.67 8.72 2.07
C GLU A 41 -4.46 7.50 1.59
N GLU A 42 -5.78 7.52 1.74
CA GLU A 42 -6.65 6.44 1.23
C GLU A 42 -6.65 6.38 -0.29
N TRP A 43 -6.56 7.53 -0.95
CA TRP A 43 -6.43 7.60 -2.39
C TRP A 43 -5.19 6.83 -2.86
N VAL A 44 -4.05 7.06 -2.21
CA VAL A 44 -2.82 6.32 -2.49
C VAL A 44 -2.98 4.83 -2.17
N ARG A 45 -3.52 4.52 -1.01
CA ARG A 45 -3.64 3.13 -0.54
C ARG A 45 -4.49 2.28 -1.49
N GLN A 46 -5.61 2.82 -1.99
CA GLN A 46 -6.47 2.07 -2.90
C GLN A 46 -5.80 1.82 -4.25
N HIS A 47 -4.99 2.75 -4.72
CA HIS A 47 -4.16 2.51 -5.92
C HIS A 47 -3.18 1.36 -5.67
N CYS A 48 -2.55 1.34 -4.49
CA CYS A 48 -1.60 0.28 -4.16
C CYS A 48 -2.27 -1.09 -4.13
N ILE A 49 -3.46 -1.19 -3.52
CA ILE A 49 -4.22 -2.45 -3.49
C ILE A 49 -4.51 -2.93 -4.90
N THR A 50 -5.00 -2.04 -5.76
CA THR A 50 -5.32 -2.37 -7.14
C THR A 50 -4.07 -2.82 -7.92
N TYR A 51 -2.95 -2.14 -7.69
CA TYR A 51 -1.69 -2.49 -8.33
C TYR A 51 -1.19 -3.87 -7.87
N LEU A 52 -1.28 -4.17 -6.59
CA LEU A 52 -0.91 -5.49 -6.05
C LEU A 52 -1.77 -6.60 -6.66
N GLU A 53 -3.07 -6.34 -6.86
CA GLU A 53 -3.93 -7.28 -7.56
C GLU A 53 -3.46 -7.51 -9.00
N ALA A 54 -3.04 -6.45 -9.68
CA ALA A 54 -2.51 -6.55 -11.04
C ALA A 54 -1.21 -7.37 -11.08
N LEU A 55 -0.44 -7.38 -10.00
CA LEU A 55 0.75 -8.23 -9.86
C LEU A 55 0.39 -9.69 -9.54
N GLY A 56 -0.87 -10.00 -9.29
CA GLY A 56 -1.36 -11.34 -9.02
C GLY A 56 -1.60 -11.68 -7.56
N PHE A 57 -1.46 -10.72 -6.65
CA PHE A 57 -1.76 -10.96 -5.23
C PHE A 57 -3.25 -10.84 -5.00
N HIS A 58 -3.83 -11.86 -4.35
CA HIS A 58 -5.26 -11.90 -4.07
C HIS A 58 -5.63 -10.98 -2.91
N LYS A 59 -6.77 -10.31 -3.01
CA LYS A 59 -7.31 -9.48 -1.93
C LYS A 59 -7.47 -10.24 -0.62
N SER A 60 -7.84 -11.52 -0.69
CA SER A 60 -8.01 -12.36 0.49
C SER A 60 -6.68 -12.58 1.25
N ASN A 61 -5.55 -12.34 0.59
CA ASN A 61 -4.22 -12.45 1.18
C ASN A 61 -3.60 -11.09 1.47
N MET A 62 -4.40 -10.04 1.48
CA MET A 62 -3.95 -8.70 1.85
C MET A 62 -4.54 -8.31 3.20
N ASN A 63 -3.68 -7.75 4.06
CA ASN A 63 -4.09 -7.23 5.35
C ASN A 63 -3.75 -5.74 5.40
N THR A 64 -4.74 -4.91 5.69
CA THR A 64 -4.57 -3.45 5.76
C THR A 64 -4.43 -2.94 7.18
N GLU A 65 -4.70 -3.80 8.15
CA GLU A 65 -4.35 -3.55 9.53
C GLU A 65 -3.40 -4.68 9.86
N ALA A 66 -2.09 -4.42 9.71
CA ALA A 66 -1.12 -5.46 9.95
C ALA A 66 -1.44 -6.12 11.28
N GLY A 67 -1.72 -7.42 11.24
CA GLY A 67 -2.13 -8.21 12.40
C GLY A 67 -1.05 -8.33 13.46
N VAL A 68 0.02 -7.56 13.34
CA VAL A 68 1.07 -7.46 14.32
C VAL A 68 0.75 -6.29 15.21
N GLN A 69 0.18 -6.56 16.37
CA GLN A 69 0.07 -5.54 17.40
C GLN A 69 1.47 -5.31 17.95
N THR A 70 2.05 -4.22 17.54
CA THR A 70 3.21 -3.69 18.23
C THR A 70 2.71 -2.91 19.44
N VAL A 71 3.55 -2.75 20.44
CA VAL A 71 3.31 -1.87 21.60
C VAL A 71 3.06 -0.43 21.12
N PHE A 72 3.35 -0.17 19.85
CA PHE A 72 3.18 1.09 19.18
C PHE A 72 1.96 1.00 18.26
N LYS A 73 1.27 2.12 18.16
CA LYS A 73 0.07 2.35 17.40
C LYS A 73 0.01 1.60 16.06
N GLN A 74 -1.07 0.85 15.82
CA GLN A 74 -1.35 0.25 14.52
C GLN A 74 -1.41 1.34 13.45
N LYS A 75 -0.61 1.18 12.41
CA LYS A 75 -0.69 2.06 11.25
C LYS A 75 -1.80 1.57 10.34
N ARG A 76 -2.82 2.40 10.16
CA ARG A 76 -3.98 2.08 9.34
C ARG A 76 -3.68 2.04 7.85
N THR A 77 -2.57 2.58 7.43
CA THR A 77 -2.24 2.77 6.02
C THR A 77 -1.34 1.70 5.43
N ASP A 78 -0.83 0.81 6.27
CA ASP A 78 0.02 -0.27 5.81
C ASP A 78 -0.81 -1.36 5.14
N ILE A 79 -0.25 -1.93 4.09
CA ILE A 79 -0.79 -3.10 3.42
C ILE A 79 0.27 -4.19 3.52
N VAL A 80 -0.14 -5.39 3.86
CA VAL A 80 0.72 -6.55 3.75
C VAL A 80 0.09 -7.49 2.73
N ALA A 81 0.76 -7.68 1.60
CA ALA A 81 0.34 -8.64 0.58
C ALA A 81 1.09 -9.94 0.80
N GLY A 82 0.34 -11.03 0.86
CA GLY A 82 0.90 -12.34 1.14
C GLY A 82 0.62 -13.36 0.05
N LYS A 83 1.30 -14.50 0.18
CA LYS A 83 1.08 -15.68 -0.66
C LYS A 83 1.43 -16.93 0.14
N GLY A 84 0.52 -17.91 0.13
CA GLY A 84 0.74 -19.16 0.85
C GLY A 84 0.92 -18.97 2.36
N GLY A 85 0.20 -18.01 2.95
CA GLY A 85 0.27 -17.75 4.38
C GLY A 85 1.51 -16.95 4.82
N LYS A 86 2.34 -16.51 3.87
CA LYS A 86 3.56 -15.75 4.17
C LYS A 86 3.44 -14.32 3.66
N PRO A 87 3.90 -13.32 4.44
CA PRO A 87 3.97 -11.94 3.92
C PRO A 87 5.03 -11.86 2.83
N ILE A 88 4.71 -11.16 1.75
CA ILE A 88 5.63 -10.99 0.62
C ILE A 88 6.01 -9.52 0.45
N ILE A 89 5.05 -8.62 0.51
CA ILE A 89 5.28 -7.18 0.32
C ILE A 89 4.62 -6.41 1.47
N LEU A 90 5.41 -5.59 2.15
CA LEU A 90 4.89 -4.59 3.07
C LEU A 90 4.85 -3.26 2.35
N VAL A 91 3.69 -2.62 2.34
CA VAL A 91 3.51 -1.31 1.70
C VAL A 91 3.28 -0.25 2.77
N GLU A 92 4.10 0.80 2.74
CA GLU A 92 3.90 1.99 3.55
C GLU A 92 3.40 3.12 2.65
N CYS A 93 2.15 3.53 2.87
CA CYS A 93 1.50 4.57 2.09
C CYS A 93 1.55 5.90 2.82
N LYS A 94 1.87 6.95 2.07
CA LYS A 94 1.81 8.34 2.54
C LYS A 94 0.94 9.14 1.59
N ALA A 95 0.38 10.24 2.08
CA ALA A 95 -0.36 11.16 1.22
C ALA A 95 0.57 11.75 0.14
N PRO A 96 0.04 12.16 -1.02
CA PRO A 96 0.86 12.74 -2.09
C PRO A 96 1.66 13.98 -1.67
N SER A 97 1.16 14.73 -0.69
CA SER A 97 1.83 15.92 -0.18
C SER A 97 3.01 15.61 0.75
N VAL A 98 3.12 14.37 1.20
CA VAL A 98 4.19 13.95 2.12
C VAL A 98 5.39 13.52 1.31
N LYS A 99 6.52 14.19 1.53
CA LYS A 99 7.76 13.82 0.87
C LYS A 99 8.33 12.54 1.47
N LEU A 100 8.72 11.60 0.62
CA LEU A 100 9.43 10.41 1.07
C LEU A 100 10.83 10.81 1.51
N SER A 101 11.26 10.31 2.66
CA SER A 101 12.54 10.66 3.27
C SER A 101 13.23 9.44 3.85
N GLN A 102 14.49 9.60 4.23
CA GLN A 102 15.20 8.54 4.93
C GLN A 102 14.49 8.16 6.23
N THR A 103 13.89 9.13 6.92
CA THR A 103 13.13 8.87 8.14
C THR A 103 11.90 7.98 7.88
N THR A 104 11.13 8.28 6.83
CA THR A 104 9.98 7.43 6.46
C THR A 104 10.42 6.03 6.08
N PHE A 105 11.53 5.90 5.34
CA PHE A 105 12.10 4.60 5.00
C PHE A 105 12.49 3.83 6.25
N ASN A 106 13.21 4.47 7.16
CA ASN A 106 13.69 3.83 8.40
C ASN A 106 12.52 3.34 9.26
N GLN A 107 11.45 4.11 9.35
CA GLN A 107 10.25 3.72 10.08
C GLN A 107 9.60 2.48 9.47
N ALA A 108 9.44 2.46 8.15
CA ALA A 108 8.87 1.31 7.44
C ALA A 108 9.79 0.08 7.55
N PHE A 109 11.08 0.28 7.41
CA PHE A 109 12.07 -0.78 7.53
C PHE A 109 12.04 -1.40 8.93
N ASN A 110 11.99 -0.56 9.97
CA ASN A 110 11.92 -1.04 11.37
C ASN A 110 10.63 -1.80 11.63
N TYR A 111 9.51 -1.28 11.14
CA TYR A 111 8.22 -1.96 11.26
C TYR A 111 8.26 -3.34 10.59
N ASN A 112 8.94 -3.45 9.45
CA ASN A 112 9.06 -4.71 8.72
C ASN A 112 9.90 -5.75 9.46
N GLN A 113 10.65 -5.38 10.49
CA GLN A 113 11.33 -6.36 11.33
C GLN A 113 10.34 -7.28 12.06
N SER A 114 9.13 -6.79 12.30
CA SER A 114 8.05 -7.59 12.90
C SER A 114 7.28 -8.38 11.84
N VAL A 115 7.06 -7.82 10.68
CA VAL A 115 6.30 -8.45 9.58
C VAL A 115 7.16 -9.44 8.81
N LYS A 116 8.42 -9.08 8.56
CA LYS A 116 9.41 -9.91 7.85
C LYS A 116 9.03 -10.19 6.39
N ALA A 117 8.43 -9.22 5.72
CA ALA A 117 8.19 -9.32 4.29
C ALA A 117 9.52 -9.17 3.54
N PRO A 118 9.79 -9.99 2.52
CA PRO A 118 11.02 -9.87 1.74
C PRO A 118 11.09 -8.62 0.87
N TYR A 119 9.96 -7.98 0.61
CA TYR A 119 9.92 -6.72 -0.16
C TYR A 119 9.22 -5.63 0.63
N LEU A 120 9.73 -4.41 0.46
CA LEU A 120 9.16 -3.21 1.06
C LEU A 120 8.84 -2.23 -0.07
N TRP A 121 7.64 -1.68 -0.05
CA TRP A 121 7.21 -0.66 -0.99
C TRP A 121 6.83 0.59 -0.21
N LEU A 122 7.60 1.64 -0.38
CA LEU A 122 7.32 2.95 0.21
C LEU A 122 6.80 3.85 -0.89
N THR A 123 5.65 4.46 -0.70
CA THR A 123 5.03 5.28 -1.74
C THR A 123 4.18 6.41 -1.17
N ASN A 124 4.16 7.54 -1.88
CA ASN A 124 3.18 8.60 -1.69
C ASN A 124 2.29 8.77 -2.93
N GLY A 125 2.34 7.80 -3.85
CA GLY A 125 1.59 7.84 -5.10
C GLY A 125 2.28 8.59 -6.22
N LEU A 126 3.19 9.49 -5.91
CA LEU A 126 3.97 10.27 -6.90
C LEU A 126 5.41 9.78 -7.01
N GLN A 127 5.90 9.15 -5.96
CA GLN A 127 7.21 8.53 -5.88
C GLN A 127 7.06 7.13 -5.32
N HIS A 128 7.82 6.20 -5.86
CA HIS A 128 7.82 4.81 -5.42
C HIS A 128 9.24 4.38 -5.11
N LEU A 129 9.43 3.75 -3.95
CA LEU A 129 10.66 3.08 -3.60
C LEU A 129 10.35 1.61 -3.38
N TYR A 130 11.01 0.74 -4.14
CA TYR A 130 10.91 -0.71 -3.99
C TYR A 130 12.23 -1.22 -3.41
N TRP A 131 12.14 -1.96 -2.32
CA TRP A 131 13.32 -2.44 -1.60
C TRP A 131 13.27 -3.95 -1.45
N ASP A 132 14.35 -4.61 -1.85
CA ASP A 132 14.53 -6.06 -1.65
C ASP A 132 15.28 -6.25 -0.33
N CYS A 133 14.57 -6.72 0.69
CA CYS A 133 15.13 -6.88 2.04
C CYS A 133 16.12 -8.03 2.12
N THR A 134 16.04 -9.02 1.23
CA THR A 134 16.98 -10.13 1.22
C THR A 134 18.33 -9.73 0.66
N LYS A 135 18.32 -8.85 -0.35
CA LYS A 135 19.54 -8.30 -0.96
C LYS A 135 19.99 -7.00 -0.27
N ASN A 136 19.16 -6.46 0.62
CA ASN A 136 19.36 -5.18 1.28
C ASN A 136 19.69 -4.08 0.27
N ALA A 137 18.88 -3.99 -0.79
CA ALA A 137 19.09 -3.07 -1.89
C ALA A 137 17.79 -2.65 -2.55
N GLN A 138 17.80 -1.44 -3.12
CA GLN A 138 16.71 -0.96 -3.93
C GLN A 138 16.59 -1.80 -5.20
N CYS A 139 15.35 -2.08 -5.61
CA CYS A 139 15.05 -2.78 -6.85
C CYS A 139 14.16 -1.93 -7.75
N ALA A 140 14.13 -2.28 -9.05
CA ALA A 140 13.42 -1.49 -10.05
C ALA A 140 11.91 -1.73 -10.04
N ALA A 141 11.47 -2.89 -9.56
CA ALA A 141 10.07 -3.28 -9.58
C ALA A 141 9.77 -4.29 -8.49
N LEU A 142 8.50 -4.38 -8.11
CA LEU A 142 8.03 -5.43 -7.21
C LEU A 142 7.91 -6.76 -7.97
N PRO A 143 7.97 -7.89 -7.27
CA PRO A 143 7.83 -9.19 -7.91
C PRO A 143 6.38 -9.46 -8.31
N LEU A 144 6.19 -10.27 -9.35
CA LEU A 144 4.89 -10.86 -9.65
C LEU A 144 4.59 -11.93 -8.60
N ALA A 145 3.32 -12.11 -8.26
CA ALA A 145 2.93 -13.14 -7.28
C ALA A 145 3.36 -14.54 -7.72
N GLU A 146 3.31 -14.82 -9.03
CA GLU A 146 3.71 -16.13 -9.57
C GLU A 146 5.21 -16.41 -9.43
N SER A 147 6.03 -15.38 -9.22
CA SER A 147 7.50 -15.54 -9.12
C SER A 147 8.01 -15.65 -7.69
N VAL A 148 7.13 -15.61 -6.71
CA VAL A 148 7.52 -15.71 -5.31
C VAL A 148 6.90 -16.91 -4.61
#